data_299eaa38b510b1655fb6cea04bd89ae7
#
_entry.id   299eaa38b510b1655fb6cea04bd89ae7
#
_cell.length_a   1.000
_cell.length_b   1.000
_cell.length_c   1.000
_cell.angle_alpha   90.00
_cell.angle_beta   90.00
_cell.angle_gamma   90.00
#
_symmetry.space_group_name_H-M   'P 1'
#
loop_
_entity.id
_entity.type
_entity.pdbx_description
1 polymer ?
#
loop_
_entity_poly.entity_id
_entity_poly.type
_entity_poly.pdbx_seq_one_letter_code
_entity_poly.pdbx_strand_id
1 'polypeptide(L)'
;MENIIYVRKMKDGYFLKYKDFLCRAFIGKNGLTKNKIEGDLCTPIGKFELGDAISTRDINIFDKSFNVIKLNSNSYFVEDSNSVFYNKLVDLEKTKLDFVVDEKRMIDHKELFEYAVEIKINPKNIKQKGSATFLHIKGDKDYTKGCVALERSNALVLFKIIKKNTIIDIEEWLWNF
;
A
#
# COMPACT_ATOMS: atom_id res chain seq x y z
N MET A 1 21.16 -11.29 5.85
CA MET A 1 19.72 -11.43 6.21
C MET A 1 18.90 -10.85 5.07
N GLU A 2 17.94 -11.62 4.59
CA GLU A 2 17.07 -11.18 3.50
C GLU A 2 16.25 -9.96 3.90
N ASN A 3 16.21 -8.98 3.02
CA ASN A 3 15.45 -7.74 3.22
C ASN A 3 14.03 -7.92 2.64
N ILE A 4 13.28 -8.89 3.20
CA ILE A 4 11.97 -9.31 2.72
C ILE A 4 10.93 -9.18 3.83
N ILE A 5 9.83 -8.52 3.51
CA ILE A 5 8.58 -8.56 4.27
C ILE A 5 7.77 -9.74 3.75
N TYR A 6 7.35 -10.62 4.62
CA TYR A 6 6.47 -11.73 4.29
C TYR A 6 5.05 -11.43 4.77
N VAL A 7 4.05 -11.60 3.91
CA VAL A 7 2.63 -11.57 4.29
C VAL A 7 2.05 -12.94 4.04
N ARG A 8 1.61 -13.61 5.09
CA ARG A 8 1.18 -15.01 5.06
C ARG A 8 -0.09 -15.22 5.87
N LYS A 9 -0.84 -16.25 5.49
CA LYS A 9 -1.97 -16.73 6.28
C LYS A 9 -1.47 -17.54 7.48
N MET A 10 -2.07 -17.34 8.63
CA MET A 10 -1.95 -18.18 9.82
C MET A 10 -3.35 -18.63 10.25
N LYS A 11 -3.46 -19.43 11.32
CA LYS A 11 -4.74 -19.97 11.81
C LYS A 11 -5.81 -18.87 11.97
N ASP A 12 -5.43 -17.71 12.54
CA ASP A 12 -6.36 -16.68 12.96
C ASP A 12 -6.33 -15.42 12.05
N GLY A 13 -5.86 -15.54 10.81
CA GLY A 13 -5.83 -14.43 9.85
C GLY A 13 -4.52 -14.29 9.12
N TYR A 14 -4.25 -13.08 8.62
CA TYR A 14 -3.00 -12.78 7.93
C TYR A 14 -2.03 -12.07 8.87
N PHE A 15 -0.74 -12.36 8.68
CA PHE A 15 0.34 -11.78 9.46
C PHE A 15 1.44 -11.29 8.55
N LEU A 16 2.11 -10.23 9.01
CA LEU A 16 3.30 -9.68 8.39
C LEU A 16 4.51 -9.96 9.27
N LYS A 17 5.56 -10.50 8.65
CA LYS A 17 6.87 -10.71 9.30
C LYS A 17 7.96 -9.97 8.54
N TYR A 18 8.80 -9.27 9.28
CA TYR A 18 10.03 -8.68 8.78
C TYR A 18 11.14 -8.85 9.83
N LYS A 19 12.14 -9.68 9.52
CA LYS A 19 13.15 -10.11 10.51
C LYS A 19 12.49 -10.71 11.75
N ASP A 20 12.74 -10.18 12.94
CA ASP A 20 12.15 -10.62 14.21
C ASP A 20 10.80 -9.92 14.52
N PHE A 21 10.40 -8.95 13.69
CA PHE A 21 9.12 -8.27 13.83
C PHE A 21 8.00 -9.10 13.21
N LEU A 22 6.97 -9.42 14.00
CA LEU A 22 5.78 -10.15 13.58
C LEU A 22 4.55 -9.41 14.09
N CYS A 23 3.55 -9.17 13.22
CA CYS A 23 2.29 -8.56 13.61
C CYS A 23 1.14 -9.03 12.72
N ARG A 24 -0.10 -8.80 13.19
CA ARG A 24 -1.29 -9.01 12.37
C ARG A 24 -1.32 -8.05 11.19
N ALA A 25 -1.72 -8.56 10.02
CA ALA A 25 -1.93 -7.79 8.81
C ALA A 25 -3.39 -7.91 8.33
N PHE A 26 -3.88 -6.87 7.69
CA PHE A 26 -5.21 -6.80 7.11
C PHE A 26 -5.07 -6.64 5.61
N ILE A 27 -5.77 -7.46 4.86
CA ILE A 27 -5.70 -7.54 3.39
C ILE A 27 -7.05 -7.19 2.75
N GLY A 28 -7.12 -7.31 1.43
CA GLY A 28 -8.34 -7.07 0.66
C GLY A 28 -9.54 -7.86 1.18
N LYS A 29 -10.72 -7.23 1.15
CA LYS A 29 -11.99 -7.81 1.62
C LYS A 29 -12.26 -9.21 1.02
N ASN A 30 -11.89 -9.41 -0.24
CA ASN A 30 -12.11 -10.64 -0.97
C ASN A 30 -10.88 -11.58 -0.94
N GLY A 31 -9.91 -11.35 -0.02
CA GLY A 31 -8.75 -12.18 0.17
C GLY A 31 -7.60 -11.87 -0.79
N LEU A 32 -6.84 -12.91 -1.16
CA LEU A 32 -5.70 -12.82 -2.07
C LEU A 32 -6.08 -13.26 -3.49
N THR A 33 -5.37 -12.75 -4.50
CA THR A 33 -5.57 -13.14 -5.90
C THR A 33 -4.25 -13.23 -6.67
N LYS A 34 -4.15 -14.21 -7.58
CA LYS A 34 -3.06 -14.29 -8.58
C LYS A 34 -3.35 -13.42 -9.81
N ASN A 35 -4.62 -13.08 -10.04
CA ASN A 35 -5.09 -12.37 -11.23
C ASN A 35 -5.74 -11.05 -10.80
N LYS A 36 -4.92 -10.09 -10.36
CA LYS A 36 -5.40 -8.77 -9.93
C LYS A 36 -6.15 -8.05 -11.04
N ILE A 37 -7.36 -7.58 -10.71
CA ILE A 37 -8.22 -6.72 -11.55
C ILE A 37 -8.58 -5.48 -10.74
N GLU A 38 -8.66 -4.34 -11.39
CA GLU A 38 -9.09 -3.09 -10.74
C GLU A 38 -10.47 -3.25 -10.09
N GLY A 39 -10.60 -2.82 -8.83
CA GLY A 39 -11.87 -2.89 -8.10
C GLY A 39 -12.27 -4.26 -7.56
N ASP A 40 -11.47 -5.32 -7.71
CA ASP A 40 -11.77 -6.69 -7.25
C ASP A 40 -11.75 -6.87 -5.72
N LEU A 41 -11.27 -5.88 -4.98
CA LEU A 41 -11.11 -5.89 -3.52
C LEU A 41 -10.18 -6.99 -3.01
N CYS A 42 -9.30 -7.54 -3.85
CA CYS A 42 -8.30 -8.54 -3.49
C CYS A 42 -6.91 -7.92 -3.35
N THR A 43 -6.10 -8.45 -2.45
CA THR A 43 -4.66 -8.17 -2.39
C THR A 43 -3.91 -9.13 -3.32
N PRO A 44 -3.03 -8.64 -4.20
CA PRO A 44 -2.34 -9.50 -5.14
C PRO A 44 -1.28 -10.39 -4.48
N ILE A 45 -1.19 -11.64 -4.94
CA ILE A 45 -0.13 -12.58 -4.62
C ILE A 45 1.09 -12.27 -5.47
N GLY A 46 2.29 -12.28 -4.88
CA GLY A 46 3.55 -12.11 -5.58
C GLY A 46 4.63 -11.43 -4.73
N LYS A 47 5.77 -11.19 -5.39
CA LYS A 47 6.90 -10.44 -4.83
C LYS A 47 6.96 -9.08 -5.50
N PHE A 48 6.90 -8.04 -4.68
CA PHE A 48 6.81 -6.67 -5.16
C PHE A 48 7.87 -5.80 -4.51
N GLU A 49 8.41 -4.86 -5.28
CA GLU A 49 9.24 -3.77 -4.77
C GLU A 49 8.37 -2.77 -4.01
N LEU A 50 8.96 -2.08 -3.05
CA LEU A 50 8.37 -0.91 -2.43
C LEU A 50 8.58 0.32 -3.32
N GLY A 51 7.54 1.12 -3.44
CA GLY A 51 7.55 2.42 -4.11
C GLY A 51 7.97 3.57 -3.21
N ASP A 52 7.49 4.76 -3.49
CA ASP A 52 7.71 5.91 -2.65
C ASP A 52 6.91 5.81 -1.35
N ALA A 53 7.43 6.44 -0.31
CA ALA A 53 6.69 6.65 0.90
C ALA A 53 5.83 7.91 0.75
N ILE A 54 4.66 7.91 1.37
CA ILE A 54 3.77 9.07 1.43
C ILE A 54 3.38 9.36 2.87
N SER A 55 3.11 10.62 3.18
CA SER A 55 2.71 11.01 4.52
C SER A 55 1.83 12.26 4.52
N THR A 56 0.85 12.30 5.41
CA THR A 56 0.12 13.53 5.76
C THR A 56 0.78 14.31 6.91
N ARG A 57 1.84 13.77 7.53
CA ARG A 57 2.58 14.37 8.66
C ARG A 57 3.83 15.11 8.19
N ASP A 58 4.23 16.11 8.97
CA ASP A 58 5.47 16.86 8.73
C ASP A 58 6.70 16.09 9.20
N ILE A 59 6.55 15.19 10.17
CA ILE A 59 7.65 14.39 10.71
C ILE A 59 7.87 13.17 9.83
N ASN A 60 9.08 13.04 9.28
CA ASN A 60 9.50 11.84 8.56
C ASN A 60 9.97 10.77 9.54
N ILE A 61 9.39 9.57 9.44
CA ILE A 61 9.80 8.39 10.23
C ILE A 61 10.50 7.32 9.40
N PHE A 62 10.53 7.46 8.07
CA PHE A 62 11.10 6.49 7.16
C PHE A 62 12.63 6.57 7.12
N ASP A 63 13.27 5.45 6.78
CA ASP A 63 14.69 5.44 6.45
C ASP A 63 14.99 6.41 5.30
N LYS A 64 16.17 7.03 5.34
CA LYS A 64 16.65 8.00 4.33
C LYS A 64 16.70 7.46 2.89
N SER A 65 16.62 6.15 2.70
CA SER A 65 16.56 5.52 1.37
C SER A 65 15.23 5.74 0.66
N PHE A 66 14.16 6.11 1.39
CA PHE A 66 12.87 6.43 0.78
C PHE A 66 12.81 7.87 0.26
N ASN A 67 12.24 8.03 -0.93
CA ASN A 67 11.64 9.29 -1.32
C ASN A 67 10.30 9.42 -0.60
N VAL A 68 10.12 10.49 0.17
CA VAL A 68 8.89 10.71 0.96
C VAL A 68 8.12 11.88 0.36
N ILE A 69 6.92 11.60 -0.11
CA ILE A 69 6.02 12.59 -0.70
C ILE A 69 5.05 13.06 0.37
N LYS A 70 5.08 14.36 0.68
CA LYS A 70 4.11 15.00 1.55
C LYS A 70 2.79 15.17 0.80
N LEU A 71 1.72 14.55 1.31
CA LEU A 71 0.38 14.71 0.77
C LEU A 71 -0.23 16.06 1.20
N ASN A 72 -0.95 16.68 0.29
CA ASN A 72 -1.73 17.90 0.50
C ASN A 72 -3.11 17.77 -0.17
N SER A 73 -3.90 18.85 -0.16
CA SER A 73 -5.24 18.90 -0.75
C SER A 73 -5.29 18.65 -2.25
N ASN A 74 -4.17 18.80 -2.96
CA ASN A 74 -4.07 18.61 -4.41
C ASN A 74 -3.49 17.24 -4.78
N SER A 75 -3.06 16.46 -3.79
CA SER A 75 -2.53 15.10 -4.01
C SER A 75 -3.67 14.13 -4.34
N TYR A 76 -3.59 13.48 -5.50
CA TYR A 76 -4.59 12.53 -5.95
C TYR A 76 -3.93 11.30 -6.60
N PHE A 77 -4.34 10.11 -6.18
CA PHE A 77 -3.89 8.87 -6.81
C PHE A 77 -4.95 8.41 -7.81
N VAL A 78 -4.58 8.28 -9.09
CA VAL A 78 -5.53 8.04 -10.18
C VAL A 78 -5.82 6.54 -10.30
N GLU A 79 -7.05 6.15 -9.99
CA GLU A 79 -7.56 4.77 -10.09
C GLU A 79 -8.39 4.55 -11.36
N ASP A 80 -8.74 5.61 -12.11
CA ASP A 80 -9.45 5.49 -13.39
C ASP A 80 -8.56 4.85 -14.45
N SER A 81 -8.88 3.62 -14.81
CA SER A 81 -8.11 2.83 -15.78
C SER A 81 -8.16 3.37 -17.21
N ASN A 82 -9.03 4.33 -17.52
CA ASN A 82 -9.06 4.98 -18.84
C ASN A 82 -8.09 6.16 -18.92
N SER A 83 -7.71 6.74 -17.77
CA SER A 83 -6.79 7.87 -17.71
C SER A 83 -5.37 7.50 -18.18
N VAL A 84 -4.66 8.45 -18.77
CA VAL A 84 -3.22 8.33 -19.04
C VAL A 84 -2.39 8.43 -17.77
N PHE A 85 -3.01 8.88 -16.67
CA PHE A 85 -2.41 8.96 -15.34
C PHE A 85 -2.74 7.76 -14.46
N TYR A 86 -3.40 6.73 -14.99
CA TYR A 86 -3.74 5.52 -14.23
C TYR A 86 -2.57 5.00 -13.40
N ASN A 87 -2.85 4.69 -12.14
CA ASN A 87 -1.88 4.19 -11.16
C ASN A 87 -0.70 5.16 -10.88
N LYS A 88 -0.98 6.46 -10.89
CA LYS A 88 0.01 7.51 -10.58
C LYS A 88 -0.53 8.49 -9.53
N LEU A 89 0.34 8.96 -8.68
CA LEU A 89 0.08 10.12 -7.83
C LEU A 89 0.28 11.38 -8.65
N VAL A 90 -0.72 12.25 -8.68
CA VAL A 90 -0.70 13.52 -9.41
C VAL A 90 -1.00 14.70 -8.50
N ASP A 91 -0.61 15.88 -8.93
CA ASP A 91 -1.01 17.14 -8.35
C ASP A 91 -2.14 17.73 -9.22
N LEU A 92 -3.33 17.87 -8.64
CA LEU A 92 -4.54 18.30 -9.37
C LEU A 92 -4.42 19.71 -9.97
N GLU A 93 -3.63 20.61 -9.35
CA GLU A 93 -3.42 21.96 -9.88
C GLU A 93 -2.47 21.98 -11.09
N LYS A 94 -1.55 20.99 -11.17
CA LYS A 94 -0.51 20.94 -12.20
C LYS A 94 -0.85 19.97 -13.34
N THR A 95 -1.90 19.16 -13.17
CA THR A 95 -2.23 18.08 -14.10
C THR A 95 -3.43 18.48 -14.96
N LYS A 96 -3.29 18.39 -16.29
CA LYS A 96 -4.44 18.48 -17.19
C LYS A 96 -5.25 17.19 -17.07
N LEU A 97 -6.36 17.26 -16.36
CA LEU A 97 -7.18 16.10 -16.01
C LEU A 97 -7.86 15.49 -17.25
N ASP A 98 -7.81 14.18 -17.35
CA ASP A 98 -8.55 13.35 -18.31
C ASP A 98 -9.46 12.33 -17.59
N PHE A 99 -9.71 12.57 -16.30
CA PHE A 99 -10.51 11.74 -15.41
C PHE A 99 -11.38 12.61 -14.49
N VAL A 100 -12.38 11.99 -13.88
CA VAL A 100 -13.22 12.64 -12.86
C VAL A 100 -12.56 12.44 -11.49
N VAL A 101 -12.36 13.53 -10.76
CA VAL A 101 -11.83 13.48 -9.39
C VAL A 101 -12.95 13.01 -8.48
N ASP A 102 -12.71 11.92 -7.75
CA ASP A 102 -13.61 11.46 -6.71
C ASP A 102 -13.70 12.49 -5.57
N GLU A 103 -14.87 12.58 -4.94
CA GLU A 103 -15.08 13.48 -3.80
C GLU A 103 -14.13 13.14 -2.62
N LYS A 104 -13.75 11.87 -2.46
CA LYS A 104 -12.86 11.41 -1.39
C LYS A 104 -11.41 11.33 -1.86
N ARG A 105 -10.62 12.30 -1.44
CA ARG A 105 -9.17 12.36 -1.69
C ARG A 105 -8.37 11.62 -0.64
N MET A 106 -7.11 11.31 -0.94
CA MET A 106 -6.20 10.69 0.03
C MET A 106 -6.07 11.50 1.32
N ILE A 107 -6.10 12.82 1.23
CA ILE A 107 -6.01 13.72 2.39
C ILE A 107 -7.23 13.61 3.32
N ASP A 108 -8.38 13.17 2.83
CA ASP A 108 -9.59 12.97 3.62
C ASP A 108 -9.50 11.69 4.46
N HIS A 109 -8.56 10.82 4.11
CA HIS A 109 -8.22 9.59 4.83
C HIS A 109 -6.91 9.73 5.61
N LYS A 110 -6.74 10.86 6.32
CA LYS A 110 -5.49 11.20 7.04
C LYS A 110 -4.95 10.11 7.95
N GLU A 111 -5.84 9.32 8.53
CA GLU A 111 -5.49 8.24 9.46
C GLU A 111 -4.81 7.08 8.71
N LEU A 112 -5.35 6.71 7.54
CA LEU A 112 -4.78 5.64 6.71
C LEU A 112 -3.43 6.02 6.12
N PHE A 113 -3.32 7.27 5.67
CA PHE A 113 -2.15 7.83 4.99
C PHE A 113 -1.32 8.75 5.90
N GLU A 114 -1.47 8.61 7.23
CA GLU A 114 -0.56 9.25 8.18
C GLU A 114 0.88 8.91 7.79
N TYR A 115 1.12 7.64 7.48
CA TYR A 115 2.32 7.11 6.85
C TYR A 115 1.95 5.88 6.02
N ALA A 116 2.40 5.82 4.79
CA ALA A 116 2.22 4.65 3.93
C ALA A 116 3.39 4.49 2.96
N VAL A 117 3.55 3.29 2.42
CA VAL A 117 4.55 2.96 1.39
C VAL A 117 3.83 2.29 0.23
N GLU A 118 4.08 2.75 -0.98
CA GLU A 118 3.55 2.12 -2.18
C GLU A 118 4.08 0.70 -2.33
N ILE A 119 3.22 -0.23 -2.72
CA ILE A 119 3.58 -1.59 -3.15
C ILE A 119 3.45 -1.62 -4.67
N LYS A 120 4.55 -1.77 -5.40
CA LYS A 120 4.58 -1.73 -6.87
C LYS A 120 4.03 -3.00 -7.51
N ILE A 121 2.72 -3.21 -7.37
CA ILE A 121 2.03 -4.39 -7.94
C ILE A 121 1.89 -4.28 -9.47
N ASN A 122 1.85 -3.07 -10.00
CA ASN A 122 1.64 -2.76 -11.41
C ASN A 122 2.63 -1.66 -11.90
N PRO A 123 3.94 -1.90 -11.89
CA PRO A 123 4.94 -0.87 -12.16
C PRO A 123 4.92 -0.33 -13.59
N LYS A 124 4.26 -1.03 -14.52
CA LYS A 124 4.06 -0.61 -15.91
C LYS A 124 2.75 0.15 -16.14
N ASN A 125 1.96 0.38 -15.09
CA ASN A 125 0.66 1.05 -15.14
C ASN A 125 -0.28 0.43 -16.20
N ILE A 126 -0.27 -0.90 -16.31
CA ILE A 126 -1.14 -1.63 -17.25
C ILE A 126 -2.58 -1.44 -16.78
N LYS A 127 -3.44 -0.98 -17.70
CA LYS A 127 -4.86 -0.72 -17.43
C LYS A 127 -5.55 -1.97 -16.86
N GLN A 128 -6.44 -1.78 -15.88
CA GLN A 128 -7.19 -2.84 -15.21
C GLN A 128 -6.36 -3.84 -14.37
N LYS A 129 -5.04 -3.65 -14.20
CA LYS A 129 -4.19 -4.57 -13.44
C LYS A 129 -3.92 -4.14 -12.00
N GLY A 130 -4.76 -3.25 -11.48
CA GLY A 130 -4.70 -2.73 -10.12
C GLY A 130 -3.89 -1.44 -10.01
N SER A 131 -4.31 -0.60 -9.10
CA SER A 131 -3.72 0.70 -8.79
C SER A 131 -3.73 0.97 -7.30
N ALA A 132 -3.08 2.05 -6.87
CA ALA A 132 -3.16 2.61 -5.52
C ALA A 132 -2.97 1.56 -4.40
N THR A 133 -2.03 0.63 -4.56
CA THR A 133 -1.77 -0.40 -3.55
C THR A 133 -0.67 0.02 -2.61
N PHE A 134 -0.98 0.05 -1.32
CA PHE A 134 -0.08 0.54 -0.27
C PHE A 134 0.04 -0.45 0.89
N LEU A 135 1.17 -0.38 1.58
CA LEU A 135 1.32 -0.80 2.95
C LEU A 135 1.03 0.43 3.83
N HIS A 136 -0.06 0.41 4.62
CA HIS A 136 -0.55 1.58 5.32
C HIS A 136 -1.12 1.27 6.71
N ILE A 137 -1.50 2.30 7.45
CA ILE A 137 -2.16 2.18 8.76
C ILE A 137 -3.60 1.72 8.57
N LYS A 138 -4.05 0.77 9.39
CA LYS A 138 -5.41 0.26 9.40
C LYS A 138 -6.42 1.37 9.75
N GLY A 139 -7.54 1.40 9.04
CA GLY A 139 -8.71 2.17 9.41
C GLY A 139 -9.68 1.37 10.29
N ASP A 140 -10.93 1.78 10.32
CA ASP A 140 -11.97 1.18 11.17
C ASP A 140 -12.32 -0.26 10.80
N LYS A 141 -12.10 -0.65 9.53
CA LYS A 141 -12.46 -1.98 9.02
C LYS A 141 -11.31 -2.96 9.17
N ASP A 142 -11.64 -4.23 9.40
CA ASP A 142 -10.67 -5.34 9.45
C ASP A 142 -10.30 -5.88 8.07
N TYR A 143 -10.45 -5.06 7.03
CA TYR A 143 -10.07 -5.36 5.65
C TYR A 143 -9.74 -4.08 4.89
N THR A 144 -9.08 -4.24 3.74
CA THR A 144 -8.78 -3.17 2.79
C THR A 144 -9.53 -3.36 1.46
N LYS A 145 -9.31 -2.46 0.52
CA LYS A 145 -9.76 -2.61 -0.89
C LYS A 145 -8.75 -3.37 -1.77
N GLY A 146 -7.63 -3.83 -1.19
CA GLY A 146 -6.55 -4.52 -1.90
C GLY A 146 -5.15 -4.21 -1.37
N CYS A 147 -5.02 -3.22 -0.52
CA CYS A 147 -3.81 -2.86 0.20
C CYS A 147 -3.45 -3.90 1.28
N VAL A 148 -2.29 -3.72 1.90
CA VAL A 148 -1.90 -4.38 3.15
C VAL A 148 -1.92 -3.32 4.26
N ALA A 149 -2.67 -3.55 5.32
CA ALA A 149 -2.75 -2.60 6.44
C ALA A 149 -2.31 -3.23 7.75
N LEU A 150 -1.81 -2.41 8.66
CA LEU A 150 -1.35 -2.79 9.99
C LEU A 150 -1.98 -1.89 11.04
N GLU A 151 -2.14 -2.39 12.25
CA GLU A 151 -2.44 -1.53 13.40
C GLU A 151 -1.40 -0.41 13.49
N ARG A 152 -1.84 0.79 13.88
CA ARG A 152 -1.01 2.00 13.85
C ARG A 152 0.34 1.81 14.56
N SER A 153 0.34 1.23 15.77
CA SER A 153 1.57 0.98 16.53
C SER A 153 2.56 0.10 15.75
N ASN A 154 2.06 -0.97 15.12
CA ASN A 154 2.87 -1.90 14.34
C ASN A 154 3.40 -1.25 13.04
N ALA A 155 2.57 -0.47 12.36
CA ALA A 155 2.96 0.27 11.16
C ALA A 155 4.11 1.25 11.46
N LEU A 156 4.01 2.02 12.55
CA LEU A 156 5.06 2.97 12.95
C LEU A 156 6.39 2.29 13.30
N VAL A 157 6.36 1.09 13.90
CA VAL A 157 7.58 0.30 14.14
C VAL A 157 8.18 -0.17 12.81
N LEU A 158 7.35 -0.78 11.96
CA LEU A 158 7.82 -1.33 10.69
C LEU A 158 8.41 -0.25 9.77
N PHE A 159 7.75 0.90 9.62
CA PHE A 159 8.20 1.99 8.75
C PHE A 159 9.55 2.58 9.14
N LYS A 160 9.92 2.52 10.42
CA LYS A 160 11.25 2.95 10.91
C LYS A 160 12.38 1.98 10.56
N ILE A 161 12.07 0.71 10.31
CA ILE A 161 13.09 -0.34 10.16
C ILE A 161 13.21 -0.89 8.73
N ILE A 162 12.20 -0.70 7.88
CA ILE A 162 12.27 -1.09 6.47
C ILE A 162 13.09 -0.08 5.66
N LYS A 163 13.61 -0.53 4.52
CA LYS A 163 14.36 0.28 3.56
C LYS A 163 13.71 0.21 2.18
N LYS A 164 14.04 1.13 1.31
CA LYS A 164 13.51 1.20 -0.06
C LYS A 164 13.72 -0.08 -0.87
N ASN A 165 14.84 -0.77 -0.66
CA ASN A 165 15.17 -2.04 -1.32
C ASN A 165 14.56 -3.28 -0.66
N THR A 166 13.62 -3.09 0.28
CA THR A 166 12.85 -4.20 0.86
C THR A 166 11.84 -4.69 -0.16
N ILE A 167 11.74 -6.01 -0.30
CA ILE A 167 10.71 -6.68 -1.10
C ILE A 167 9.55 -7.07 -0.18
N ILE A 168 8.32 -6.93 -0.65
CA ILE A 168 7.16 -7.52 0.01
C ILE A 168 6.71 -8.76 -0.76
N ASP A 169 6.66 -9.88 -0.07
CA ASP A 169 6.31 -11.20 -0.59
C ASP A 169 4.97 -11.63 0.02
N ILE A 170 3.93 -11.68 -0.81
CA ILE A 170 2.55 -11.97 -0.42
C ILE A 170 2.15 -13.32 -1.00
N GLU A 171 1.83 -14.29 -0.15
CA GLU A 171 1.50 -15.66 -0.55
C GLU A 171 0.37 -16.25 0.29
N GLU A 172 -0.34 -17.20 -0.26
CA GLU A 172 -1.52 -17.81 0.36
C GLU A 172 -1.20 -19.00 1.30
N TRP A 173 -0.02 -19.60 1.14
CA TRP A 173 0.31 -20.78 1.94
C TRP A 173 0.43 -20.49 3.44
N LEU A 174 0.02 -21.46 4.24
CA LEU A 174 0.01 -21.35 5.71
C LEU A 174 1.43 -21.36 6.27
N TRP A 175 1.70 -20.42 7.16
CA TRP A 175 2.84 -20.50 8.06
C TRP A 175 2.49 -21.37 9.26
N ASN A 176 3.16 -22.51 9.36
CA ASN A 176 3.13 -23.35 10.55
C ASN A 176 4.40 -23.03 11.36
N PHE A 177 4.24 -22.37 12.48
CA PHE A 177 5.28 -22.23 13.50
C PHE A 177 5.07 -23.26 14.58
#